data_d6a50241c169a163fdc9ad8c0834cc10
#
_entry.id   d6a50241c169a163fdc9ad8c0834cc10
#
_cell.length_a   1.000
_cell.length_b   1.000
_cell.length_c   1.000
_cell.angle_alpha   90.00
_cell.angle_beta   90.00
_cell.angle_gamma   90.00
#
_symmetry.space_group_name_H-M   'P 1'
#
loop_
_entity.id
_entity.type
_entity.pdbx_description
1 polymer ?
#
loop_
_entity_poly.entity_id
_entity_poly.type
_entity_poly.pdbx_seq_one_letter_code
_entity_poly.pdbx_strand_id
1 'polypeptide(L)'
;MPEKKKTKAKAEERITEEIKETPKQPPYKVLFLASECVPFVKTGGLADVIGALPKELKRQGVDVRVMIPLYSAIGPKYREQMTRICEFYVQLGWRSQYCGILTMEYQGVPVYFIDNEYYFGRGYIYGQSNSDEGERFAFFSKAALEAMPRIGFYPDVLHAHDWQAAMSIALLRMQYGKSPDYRRVRTVYTIHNLKYQGVFNWPFMDELLSIGPEHFTGESLEYYGDINFTKGALVYSDAITTVSPTYAGEIQSPEYGETLDGVLRWRSRDIYGIMNGIDESLFDPATDKAIYANYSLGDMSGKAKCKESLRTEFWLDKDASPIIGMVTRFTDQKGLDLVEYAISALMEKGVQLAVLGSGDARYEHLFSWASWRYGGRIAARYSHDPALANRIYAGSDMFLMPSRFEPCGLSQLIALRYGTLPIVRETGGLKDSITPYNKFTGEGLGFTFRQYNHIDMLGAVDRAIEAYRQPDIWKGLMKNAMSAHFTWEKSAGKYIELYERLSER
;
A
#
# COMPACT_ATOMS: atom_id res chain seq x y z
N MET A 1 -7.34 -36.09 -66.01
CA MET A 1 -7.50 -35.05 -64.99
C MET A 1 -7.25 -35.60 -63.60
N PRO A 2 -5.97 -35.68 -63.13
CA PRO A 2 -5.72 -35.73 -61.70
C PRO A 2 -4.54 -34.86 -61.22
N GLU A 3 -4.11 -33.84 -61.96
CA GLU A 3 -2.97 -32.99 -61.52
C GLU A 3 -3.34 -31.70 -60.75
N LYS A 4 -4.59 -31.29 -60.76
CA LYS A 4 -5.02 -30.05 -60.07
C LYS A 4 -5.33 -30.20 -58.58
N LYS A 5 -5.37 -31.41 -58.00
CA LYS A 5 -5.62 -31.65 -56.58
C LYS A 5 -4.35 -31.75 -55.71
N LYS A 6 -3.16 -31.98 -56.30
CA LYS A 6 -1.92 -32.09 -55.55
C LYS A 6 -1.23 -30.73 -55.27
N THR A 7 -1.58 -29.69 -56.01
CA THR A 7 -1.01 -28.36 -55.88
C THR A 7 -1.67 -27.51 -54.79
N LYS A 8 -2.95 -27.82 -54.48
CA LYS A 8 -3.67 -27.10 -53.41
C LYS A 8 -3.32 -27.61 -52.01
N ALA A 9 -3.08 -28.91 -51.86
CA ALA A 9 -2.67 -29.50 -50.59
C ALA A 9 -1.22 -29.09 -50.14
N LYS A 10 -0.32 -28.83 -51.11
CA LYS A 10 1.05 -28.33 -50.82
C LYS A 10 1.11 -26.81 -50.53
N ALA A 11 0.07 -26.04 -50.87
CA ALA A 11 -0.03 -24.62 -50.55
C ALA A 11 -0.64 -24.40 -49.18
N GLU A 12 -1.49 -25.30 -48.71
CA GLU A 12 -2.09 -25.23 -47.37
C GLU A 12 -1.15 -25.76 -46.27
N GLU A 13 -0.22 -26.70 -46.59
CA GLU A 13 0.83 -27.14 -45.66
C GLU A 13 1.95 -26.13 -45.42
N ARG A 14 2.07 -25.07 -46.25
CA ARG A 14 3.07 -24.00 -46.08
C ARG A 14 2.57 -22.80 -45.30
N ILE A 15 1.33 -22.77 -44.84
CA ILE A 15 0.73 -21.66 -44.09
C ILE A 15 0.64 -21.96 -42.57
N THR A 16 1.04 -23.17 -42.16
CA THR A 16 1.16 -23.54 -40.74
C THR A 16 2.63 -23.69 -40.29
N GLU A 17 3.57 -22.99 -40.89
CA GLU A 17 4.79 -22.65 -40.18
C GLU A 17 4.41 -21.62 -39.10
N GLU A 18 4.25 -22.11 -37.88
CA GLU A 18 4.17 -21.32 -36.67
C GLU A 18 5.18 -20.17 -36.76
N ILE A 19 4.67 -18.95 -36.89
CA ILE A 19 5.44 -17.76 -36.50
C ILE A 19 5.74 -18.00 -35.02
N LYS A 20 6.88 -18.59 -34.72
CA LYS A 20 7.50 -18.49 -33.40
C LYS A 20 7.71 -17.01 -33.19
N GLU A 21 6.71 -16.36 -32.56
CA GLU A 21 6.91 -15.01 -32.07
C GLU A 21 8.18 -15.06 -31.24
N THR A 22 9.22 -14.44 -31.71
CA THR A 22 10.40 -14.12 -30.91
C THR A 22 9.82 -13.44 -29.69
N PRO A 23 10.12 -13.90 -28.46
CA PRO A 23 9.58 -13.26 -27.25
C PRO A 23 9.91 -11.78 -27.38
N LYS A 24 8.86 -10.94 -27.54
CA LYS A 24 9.03 -9.49 -27.54
C LYS A 24 9.79 -9.16 -26.27
N GLN A 25 10.93 -8.49 -26.41
CA GLN A 25 11.62 -7.97 -25.24
C GLN A 25 10.59 -7.18 -24.42
N PRO A 26 10.55 -7.34 -23.09
CA PRO A 26 9.62 -6.59 -22.26
C PRO A 26 9.78 -5.11 -22.60
N PRO A 27 8.68 -4.37 -22.80
CA PRO A 27 8.71 -3.00 -23.28
C PRO A 27 9.51 -2.08 -22.36
N TYR A 28 9.57 -2.39 -21.06
CA TYR A 28 10.26 -1.58 -20.04
C TYR A 28 10.92 -2.46 -18.99
N LYS A 29 12.08 -1.97 -18.50
CA LYS A 29 12.80 -2.48 -17.33
C LYS A 29 12.55 -1.55 -16.17
N VAL A 30 11.99 -2.06 -15.09
CA VAL A 30 11.65 -1.24 -13.92
C VAL A 30 12.30 -1.82 -12.66
N LEU A 31 12.98 -0.98 -11.89
CA LEU A 31 13.51 -1.35 -10.57
C LEU A 31 12.72 -0.65 -9.47
N PHE A 32 12.03 -1.42 -8.66
CA PHE A 32 11.35 -0.94 -7.47
C PHE A 32 12.33 -0.91 -6.29
N LEU A 33 12.43 0.24 -5.63
CA LEU A 33 13.16 0.39 -4.37
C LEU A 33 12.18 0.68 -3.25
N ALA A 34 12.16 -0.16 -2.23
CA ALA A 34 11.28 -0.03 -1.08
C ALA A 34 11.91 -0.56 0.21
N SER A 35 11.41 -0.09 1.34
CA SER A 35 11.83 -0.58 2.66
C SER A 35 11.10 -1.84 3.11
N GLU A 36 9.98 -2.17 2.49
CA GLU A 36 9.13 -3.31 2.85
C GLU A 36 8.62 -4.04 1.61
N CYS A 37 8.38 -5.33 1.73
CA CYS A 37 7.74 -6.16 0.69
C CYS A 37 7.16 -7.44 1.32
N VAL A 38 5.86 -7.70 1.13
CA VAL A 38 5.25 -9.00 1.45
C VAL A 38 5.81 -10.06 0.49
N PRO A 39 6.17 -11.28 0.95
CA PRO A 39 5.94 -11.83 2.29
C PRO A 39 7.15 -11.70 3.23
N PHE A 40 8.16 -10.95 2.85
CA PHE A 40 9.45 -10.91 3.54
C PHE A 40 9.37 -10.10 4.83
N VAL A 41 8.82 -8.89 4.72
CA VAL A 41 8.72 -7.94 5.84
C VAL A 41 7.56 -6.97 5.61
N LYS A 42 6.78 -6.70 6.68
CA LYS A 42 5.61 -5.82 6.62
C LYS A 42 5.41 -5.09 7.94
N THR A 43 5.22 -3.76 7.85
CA THR A 43 4.70 -2.91 8.94
C THR A 43 3.44 -2.16 8.51
N GLY A 44 3.25 -1.95 7.20
CA GLY A 44 2.15 -1.15 6.66
C GLY A 44 1.72 -1.56 5.26
N GLY A 45 0.90 -0.69 4.63
CA GLY A 45 0.36 -0.93 3.29
C GLY A 45 1.39 -0.88 2.17
N LEU A 46 2.56 -0.23 2.39
CA LEU A 46 3.67 -0.25 1.44
C LEU A 46 4.07 -1.68 1.07
N ALA A 47 4.21 -2.55 2.07
CA ALA A 47 4.60 -3.94 1.86
C ALA A 47 3.61 -4.69 0.96
N ASP A 48 2.31 -4.44 1.10
CA ASP A 48 1.27 -5.05 0.27
C ASP A 48 1.39 -4.61 -1.20
N VAL A 49 1.67 -3.33 -1.43
CA VAL A 49 1.88 -2.78 -2.78
C VAL A 49 3.10 -3.41 -3.44
N ILE A 50 4.23 -3.45 -2.74
CA ILE A 50 5.49 -4.01 -3.29
C ILE A 50 5.42 -5.52 -3.50
N GLY A 51 4.60 -6.22 -2.73
CA GLY A 51 4.35 -7.66 -2.92
C GLY A 51 3.37 -7.99 -4.06
N ALA A 52 2.55 -7.04 -4.50
CA ALA A 52 1.48 -7.30 -5.45
C ALA A 52 1.65 -6.58 -6.81
N LEU A 53 1.93 -5.29 -6.82
CA LEU A 53 2.05 -4.50 -8.05
C LEU A 53 3.16 -5.01 -9.01
N PRO A 54 4.38 -5.36 -8.56
CA PRO A 54 5.41 -5.89 -9.45
C PRO A 54 5.01 -7.20 -10.12
N LYS A 55 4.33 -8.09 -9.39
CA LYS A 55 3.79 -9.34 -9.94
C LYS A 55 2.82 -9.07 -11.09
N GLU A 56 1.94 -8.11 -10.92
CA GLU A 56 0.95 -7.76 -11.93
C GLU A 56 1.59 -7.03 -13.14
N LEU A 57 2.54 -6.12 -12.91
CA LEU A 57 3.33 -5.50 -13.98
C LEU A 57 4.07 -6.55 -14.81
N LYS A 58 4.66 -7.56 -14.17
CA LYS A 58 5.30 -8.67 -14.86
C LYS A 58 4.33 -9.49 -15.69
N ARG A 59 3.13 -9.76 -15.16
CA ARG A 59 2.05 -10.43 -15.89
C ARG A 59 1.66 -9.66 -17.17
N GLN A 60 1.72 -8.33 -17.12
CA GLN A 60 1.46 -7.44 -18.25
C GLN A 60 2.71 -7.18 -19.13
N GLY A 61 3.81 -7.90 -18.92
CA GLY A 61 4.98 -7.90 -19.82
C GLY A 61 6.12 -6.97 -19.44
N VAL A 62 6.10 -6.32 -18.26
CA VAL A 62 7.19 -5.46 -17.77
C VAL A 62 8.31 -6.31 -17.14
N ASP A 63 9.59 -6.07 -17.46
CA ASP A 63 10.72 -6.65 -16.70
C ASP A 63 10.89 -5.85 -15.41
N VAL A 64 10.09 -6.19 -14.41
CA VAL A 64 10.11 -5.55 -13.10
C VAL A 64 10.94 -6.37 -12.12
N ARG A 65 11.76 -5.68 -11.34
CA ARG A 65 12.56 -6.23 -10.25
C ARG A 65 12.37 -5.41 -8.99
N VAL A 66 12.53 -6.04 -7.85
CA VAL A 66 12.35 -5.40 -6.54
C VAL A 66 13.66 -5.44 -5.78
N MET A 67 14.00 -4.38 -5.06
CA MET A 67 15.16 -4.32 -4.18
C MET A 67 14.74 -3.76 -2.81
N ILE A 68 15.04 -4.52 -1.76
CA ILE A 68 14.73 -4.20 -0.37
C ILE A 68 15.94 -4.47 0.54
N PRO A 69 15.99 -3.90 1.75
CA PRO A 69 17.00 -4.29 2.74
C PRO A 69 16.85 -5.75 3.21
N LEU A 70 17.96 -6.41 3.52
CA LEU A 70 17.96 -7.75 4.12
C LEU A 70 17.81 -7.67 5.65
N TYR A 71 16.60 -7.41 6.12
CA TYR A 71 16.34 -7.34 7.57
C TYR A 71 16.47 -8.69 8.27
N SER A 72 16.93 -8.69 9.52
CA SER A 72 16.97 -9.90 10.36
C SER A 72 15.59 -10.56 10.57
N ALA A 73 14.53 -9.77 10.48
CA ALA A 73 13.15 -10.24 10.57
C ALA A 73 12.70 -11.15 9.41
N ILE A 74 13.44 -11.16 8.28
CA ILE A 74 13.16 -12.08 7.17
C ILE A 74 13.50 -13.50 7.62
N GLY A 75 12.45 -14.34 7.67
CA GLY A 75 12.55 -15.70 8.24
C GLY A 75 13.46 -16.65 7.46
N PRO A 76 13.97 -17.71 8.12
CA PRO A 76 14.88 -18.71 7.53
C PRO A 76 14.33 -19.32 6.23
N LYS A 77 13.04 -19.58 6.18
CA LYS A 77 12.34 -20.11 5.00
C LYS A 77 12.68 -19.37 3.69
N TYR A 78 12.87 -18.06 3.76
CA TYR A 78 13.22 -17.25 2.59
C TYR A 78 14.73 -17.10 2.45
N ARG A 79 15.45 -16.91 3.56
CA ARG A 79 16.91 -16.72 3.56
C ARG A 79 17.65 -17.93 2.95
N GLU A 80 17.19 -19.15 3.21
CA GLU A 80 17.76 -20.38 2.69
C GLU A 80 17.61 -20.53 1.17
N GLN A 81 16.69 -19.80 0.55
CA GLN A 81 16.48 -19.79 -0.90
C GLN A 81 17.27 -18.67 -1.61
N MET A 82 17.91 -17.78 -0.86
CA MET A 82 18.64 -16.66 -1.43
C MET A 82 20.02 -17.09 -1.92
N THR A 83 20.41 -16.58 -3.07
CA THR A 83 21.75 -16.75 -3.63
C THR A 83 22.50 -15.43 -3.58
N ARG A 84 23.73 -15.43 -3.09
CA ARG A 84 24.60 -14.24 -3.11
C ARG A 84 25.13 -14.02 -4.52
N ILE A 85 24.96 -12.78 -5.06
CA ILE A 85 25.42 -12.37 -6.39
C ILE A 85 26.81 -11.74 -6.31
N CYS A 86 26.96 -10.74 -5.44
CA CYS A 86 28.19 -9.96 -5.31
C CYS A 86 28.28 -9.32 -3.95
N GLU A 87 29.47 -8.76 -3.67
CA GLU A 87 29.74 -7.93 -2.52
C GLU A 87 30.66 -6.78 -2.94
N PHE A 88 30.53 -5.64 -2.28
CA PHE A 88 31.29 -4.42 -2.52
C PHE A 88 31.21 -3.50 -1.31
N TYR A 89 31.88 -2.36 -1.38
CA TYR A 89 31.80 -1.34 -0.35
C TYR A 89 31.13 -0.08 -0.90
N VAL A 90 30.22 0.48 -0.12
CA VAL A 90 29.51 1.73 -0.42
C VAL A 90 30.13 2.83 0.42
N GLN A 91 30.50 3.92 -0.25
CA GLN A 91 31.08 5.08 0.41
C GLN A 91 29.97 6.02 0.91
N LEU A 92 29.93 6.26 2.23
CA LEU A 92 29.03 7.22 2.87
C LEU A 92 29.87 8.29 3.57
N GLY A 93 30.11 9.40 2.92
CA GLY A 93 31.08 10.38 3.37
C GLY A 93 32.44 9.72 3.59
N TRP A 94 32.97 9.78 4.81
CA TRP A 94 34.22 9.14 5.18
C TRP A 94 34.09 7.63 5.50
N ARG A 95 32.87 7.12 5.65
CA ARG A 95 32.61 5.71 5.97
C ARG A 95 32.65 4.83 4.74
N SER A 96 33.26 3.66 4.85
CA SER A 96 33.23 2.61 3.83
C SER A 96 32.45 1.42 4.37
N GLN A 97 31.23 1.22 3.91
CA GLN A 97 30.29 0.24 4.45
C GLN A 97 30.16 -0.97 3.53
N TYR A 98 30.27 -2.16 4.10
CA TYR A 98 30.04 -3.42 3.38
C TYR A 98 28.62 -3.45 2.77
N CYS A 99 28.50 -4.00 1.57
CA CYS A 99 27.24 -4.28 0.89
C CYS A 99 27.30 -5.62 0.19
N GLY A 100 26.49 -6.55 0.61
CA GLY A 100 26.23 -7.79 -0.12
C GLY A 100 24.91 -7.66 -0.89
N ILE A 101 24.82 -8.31 -2.06
CA ILE A 101 23.58 -8.46 -2.80
C ILE A 101 23.21 -9.92 -2.86
N LEU A 102 22.07 -10.27 -2.29
CA LEU A 102 21.44 -11.57 -2.43
C LEU A 102 20.21 -11.45 -3.34
N THR A 103 19.82 -12.55 -3.94
CA THR A 103 18.62 -12.60 -4.79
C THR A 103 17.85 -13.89 -4.58
N MET A 104 16.54 -13.81 -4.79
CA MET A 104 15.66 -14.94 -5.05
C MET A 104 14.55 -14.53 -5.99
N GLU A 105 13.92 -15.50 -6.63
CA GLU A 105 12.68 -15.24 -7.36
C GLU A 105 11.48 -15.52 -6.45
N TYR A 106 10.53 -14.58 -6.39
CA TYR A 106 9.29 -14.78 -5.67
C TYR A 106 8.08 -14.49 -6.57
N GLN A 107 7.27 -15.51 -6.80
CA GLN A 107 6.09 -15.45 -7.69
C GLN A 107 6.43 -14.88 -9.09
N GLY A 108 7.56 -15.27 -9.65
CA GLY A 108 8.03 -14.83 -10.93
C GLY A 108 8.76 -13.49 -10.95
N VAL A 109 8.84 -12.77 -9.84
CA VAL A 109 9.55 -11.48 -9.72
C VAL A 109 10.92 -11.68 -9.09
N PRO A 110 12.03 -11.25 -9.73
CA PRO A 110 13.34 -11.23 -9.10
C PRO A 110 13.37 -10.18 -7.97
N VAL A 111 13.74 -10.64 -6.76
CA VAL A 111 13.89 -9.80 -5.59
C VAL A 111 15.35 -9.78 -5.18
N TYR A 112 15.91 -8.59 -5.03
CA TYR A 112 17.26 -8.35 -4.54
C TYR A 112 17.22 -7.86 -3.10
N PHE A 113 18.15 -8.34 -2.29
CA PHE A 113 18.28 -7.98 -0.88
C PHE A 113 19.63 -7.31 -0.64
N ILE A 114 19.60 -6.09 -0.13
CA ILE A 114 20.81 -5.35 0.27
C ILE A 114 21.22 -5.82 1.67
N ASP A 115 22.31 -6.57 1.72
CA ASP A 115 22.87 -7.15 2.93
C ASP A 115 23.88 -6.21 3.56
N ASN A 116 23.53 -5.72 4.74
CA ASN A 116 24.44 -5.08 5.69
C ASN A 116 23.91 -5.33 7.10
N GLU A 117 24.58 -6.20 7.84
CA GLU A 117 24.12 -6.63 9.16
C GLU A 117 24.13 -5.48 10.18
N TYR A 118 25.07 -4.54 10.08
CA TYR A 118 25.12 -3.37 10.96
C TYR A 118 23.87 -2.50 10.84
N TYR A 119 23.33 -2.31 9.61
CA TYR A 119 22.15 -1.49 9.38
C TYR A 119 20.85 -2.29 9.46
N PHE A 120 20.82 -3.53 8.99
CA PHE A 120 19.56 -4.28 8.80
C PHE A 120 19.48 -5.59 9.61
N GLY A 121 20.56 -5.99 10.29
CA GLY A 121 20.61 -7.12 11.20
C GLY A 121 19.93 -6.89 12.55
N ARG A 122 19.18 -5.82 12.71
CA ARG A 122 18.55 -5.39 13.97
C ARG A 122 17.18 -6.04 14.17
N GLY A 123 16.71 -6.13 15.43
CA GLY A 123 15.42 -6.73 15.77
C GLY A 123 14.19 -5.88 15.40
N TYR A 124 14.36 -4.81 14.63
CA TYR A 124 13.31 -3.90 14.19
C TYR A 124 13.52 -3.46 12.75
N ILE A 125 12.43 -3.10 12.06
CA ILE A 125 12.45 -2.59 10.70
C ILE A 125 12.70 -1.08 10.71
N TYR A 126 11.94 -0.36 11.52
CA TYR A 126 12.10 1.07 11.76
C TYR A 126 12.49 1.34 13.21
N GLY A 127 13.51 2.17 13.41
CA GLY A 127 14.05 2.52 14.73
C GLY A 127 13.38 3.75 15.33
N GLN A 128 13.84 4.11 16.53
CA GLN A 128 13.34 5.28 17.26
C GLN A 128 14.27 6.50 17.13
N SER A 129 15.52 6.33 16.68
CA SER A 129 16.49 7.39 16.52
C SER A 129 16.54 7.91 15.09
N ASN A 130 16.21 9.19 14.89
CA ASN A 130 16.24 9.83 13.59
C ASN A 130 17.60 9.74 12.89
N SER A 131 18.70 10.01 13.59
CA SER A 131 20.04 10.00 12.98
C SER A 131 20.43 8.63 12.43
N ASP A 132 20.13 7.58 13.17
CA ASP A 132 20.38 6.19 12.76
C ASP A 132 19.55 5.80 11.53
N GLU A 133 18.27 6.15 11.53
CA GLU A 133 17.38 5.89 10.38
C GLU A 133 17.87 6.63 9.12
N GLY A 134 18.33 7.87 9.25
CA GLY A 134 18.90 8.64 8.15
C GLY A 134 20.10 7.94 7.53
N GLU A 135 21.05 7.46 8.36
CA GLU A 135 22.23 6.74 7.87
C GLU A 135 21.87 5.42 7.20
N ARG A 136 20.97 4.63 7.80
CA ARG A 136 20.50 3.34 7.24
C ARG A 136 19.92 3.49 5.85
N PHE A 137 19.04 4.46 5.65
CA PHE A 137 18.34 4.62 4.37
C PHE A 137 19.09 5.50 3.37
N ALA A 138 20.06 6.32 3.81
CA ALA A 138 21.08 6.88 2.94
C ALA A 138 21.96 5.77 2.34
N PHE A 139 22.42 4.83 3.18
CA PHE A 139 23.13 3.63 2.73
C PHE A 139 22.29 2.82 1.75
N PHE A 140 21.05 2.49 2.08
CA PHE A 140 20.14 1.73 1.20
C PHE A 140 20.01 2.38 -0.18
N SER A 141 19.74 3.69 -0.22
CA SER A 141 19.57 4.45 -1.45
C SER A 141 20.82 4.43 -2.34
N LYS A 142 22.00 4.62 -1.73
CA LYS A 142 23.26 4.63 -2.47
C LYS A 142 23.68 3.22 -2.91
N ALA A 143 23.54 2.24 -2.02
CA ALA A 143 23.81 0.83 -2.30
C ALA A 143 22.97 0.31 -3.48
N ALA A 144 21.71 0.70 -3.55
CA ALA A 144 20.81 0.33 -4.64
C ALA A 144 21.32 0.85 -6.00
N LEU A 145 21.77 2.10 -6.07
CA LEU A 145 22.35 2.66 -7.29
C LEU A 145 23.65 1.92 -7.67
N GLU A 146 24.53 1.70 -6.73
CA GLU A 146 25.80 1.01 -6.99
C GLU A 146 25.65 -0.49 -7.27
N ALA A 147 24.52 -1.09 -6.88
CA ALA A 147 24.20 -2.47 -7.21
C ALA A 147 23.83 -2.67 -8.69
N MET A 148 23.23 -1.67 -9.36
CA MET A 148 22.73 -1.78 -10.73
C MET A 148 23.75 -2.38 -11.71
N PRO A 149 24.99 -1.82 -11.84
CA PRO A 149 26.00 -2.40 -12.73
C PRO A 149 26.46 -3.81 -12.29
N ARG A 150 26.46 -4.09 -10.99
CA ARG A 150 26.95 -5.34 -10.43
C ARG A 150 25.98 -6.50 -10.63
N ILE A 151 24.69 -6.19 -10.67
CA ILE A 151 23.62 -7.16 -11.00
C ILE A 151 23.31 -7.21 -12.51
N GLY A 152 24.03 -6.42 -13.33
CA GLY A 152 23.82 -6.34 -14.77
C GLY A 152 22.44 -5.80 -15.15
N PHE A 153 21.87 -4.89 -14.35
CA PHE A 153 20.52 -4.35 -14.59
C PHE A 153 20.46 -2.83 -14.46
N TYR A 154 20.43 -2.17 -15.61
CA TYR A 154 20.09 -0.76 -15.69
C TYR A 154 18.62 -0.63 -16.08
N PRO A 155 17.75 -0.15 -15.19
CA PRO A 155 16.33 0.01 -15.49
C PRO A 155 16.10 1.20 -16.41
N ASP A 156 15.01 1.15 -17.21
CA ASP A 156 14.48 2.32 -17.89
C ASP A 156 13.81 3.25 -16.88
N VAL A 157 13.20 2.68 -15.84
CA VAL A 157 12.55 3.43 -14.74
C VAL A 157 13.04 2.91 -13.38
N LEU A 158 13.60 3.83 -12.58
CA LEU A 158 13.83 3.65 -11.15
C LEU A 158 12.59 4.15 -10.40
N HIS A 159 11.88 3.25 -9.74
CA HIS A 159 10.66 3.54 -9.00
C HIS A 159 10.89 3.44 -7.49
N ALA A 160 11.06 4.57 -6.83
CA ALA A 160 11.33 4.65 -5.40
C ALA A 160 10.03 4.89 -4.61
N HIS A 161 9.91 4.22 -3.47
CA HIS A 161 8.71 4.22 -2.64
C HIS A 161 9.01 4.76 -1.24
N ASP A 162 8.32 5.82 -0.85
CA ASP A 162 8.44 6.55 0.42
C ASP A 162 9.86 7.07 0.71
N TRP A 163 10.02 7.76 1.84
CA TRP A 163 11.23 8.48 2.19
C TRP A 163 12.49 7.59 2.30
N GLN A 164 12.31 6.32 2.64
CA GLN A 164 13.41 5.37 2.79
C GLN A 164 14.16 5.09 1.48
N ALA A 165 13.49 5.23 0.35
CA ALA A 165 14.09 5.08 -0.96
C ALA A 165 14.32 6.43 -1.70
N ALA A 166 13.86 7.53 -1.13
CA ALA A 166 13.80 8.84 -1.76
C ALA A 166 15.17 9.35 -2.25
N MET A 167 16.21 9.18 -1.43
CA MET A 167 17.55 9.67 -1.78
C MET A 167 18.17 8.94 -2.97
N SER A 168 17.68 7.77 -3.36
CA SER A 168 18.13 7.12 -4.59
C SER A 168 17.84 7.98 -5.84
N ILE A 169 16.73 8.72 -5.85
CA ILE A 169 16.37 9.64 -6.94
C ILE A 169 17.26 10.88 -6.94
N ALA A 170 17.42 11.52 -5.79
CA ALA A 170 18.24 12.72 -5.69
C ALA A 170 19.72 12.42 -6.04
N LEU A 171 20.29 11.37 -5.47
CA LEU A 171 21.66 10.92 -5.74
C LEU A 171 21.84 10.53 -7.20
N LEU A 172 20.87 9.85 -7.82
CA LEU A 172 20.91 9.49 -9.23
C LEU A 172 21.14 10.76 -10.10
N ARG A 173 20.47 11.85 -9.81
CA ARG A 173 20.60 13.12 -10.55
C ARG A 173 21.89 13.88 -10.21
N MET A 174 22.20 13.99 -8.92
CA MET A 174 23.32 14.80 -8.43
C MET A 174 24.68 14.14 -8.68
N GLN A 175 24.80 12.83 -8.45
CA GLN A 175 26.10 12.15 -8.43
C GLN A 175 26.29 11.21 -9.63
N TYR A 176 25.26 10.47 -10.05
CA TYR A 176 25.38 9.42 -11.08
C TYR A 176 24.95 9.87 -12.47
N GLY A 177 24.19 10.97 -12.60
CA GLY A 177 23.59 11.44 -13.86
C GLY A 177 24.58 11.82 -14.96
N LYS A 178 25.88 11.96 -14.65
CA LYS A 178 26.94 12.20 -15.66
C LYS A 178 27.34 10.92 -16.41
N SER A 179 27.09 9.74 -15.83
CA SER A 179 27.37 8.46 -16.49
C SER A 179 26.32 8.15 -17.55
N PRO A 180 26.72 7.70 -18.76
CA PRO A 180 25.76 7.36 -19.83
C PRO A 180 24.69 6.35 -19.43
N ASP A 181 25.04 5.37 -18.60
CA ASP A 181 24.12 4.30 -18.18
C ASP A 181 23.04 4.81 -17.24
N TYR A 182 23.39 5.70 -16.32
CA TYR A 182 22.43 6.28 -15.37
C TYR A 182 21.64 7.46 -15.94
N ARG A 183 22.21 8.19 -16.92
CA ARG A 183 21.59 9.37 -17.51
C ARG A 183 20.24 9.07 -18.16
N ARG A 184 20.06 7.84 -18.66
CA ARG A 184 18.83 7.41 -19.34
C ARG A 184 17.74 6.96 -18.40
N VAL A 185 18.08 6.66 -17.15
CA VAL A 185 17.13 6.16 -16.15
C VAL A 185 16.11 7.24 -15.80
N ARG A 186 14.85 6.98 -16.09
CA ARG A 186 13.73 7.82 -15.63
C ARG A 186 13.41 7.49 -14.18
N THR A 187 12.78 8.41 -13.48
CA THR A 187 12.51 8.26 -12.05
C THR A 187 11.05 8.49 -11.73
N VAL A 188 10.47 7.59 -10.96
CA VAL A 188 9.14 7.71 -10.37
C VAL A 188 9.26 7.66 -8.87
N TYR A 189 8.63 8.58 -8.17
CA TYR A 189 8.54 8.58 -6.72
C TYR A 189 7.10 8.34 -6.27
N THR A 190 6.84 7.30 -5.49
CA THR A 190 5.51 7.03 -4.91
C THR A 190 5.45 7.44 -3.45
N ILE A 191 4.49 8.30 -3.13
CA ILE A 191 4.11 8.69 -1.78
C ILE A 191 3.01 7.75 -1.31
N HIS A 192 3.30 6.87 -0.34
CA HIS A 192 2.28 6.06 0.33
C HIS A 192 1.68 6.78 1.54
N ASN A 193 2.49 7.54 2.28
CA ASN A 193 2.01 8.38 3.37
C ASN A 193 2.95 9.57 3.60
N LEU A 194 2.53 10.75 3.21
CA LEU A 194 3.32 11.99 3.27
C LEU A 194 3.68 12.44 4.70
N LYS A 195 2.99 11.92 5.71
CA LYS A 195 3.32 12.20 7.12
C LYS A 195 4.74 11.79 7.49
N TYR A 196 5.30 10.78 6.81
CA TYR A 196 6.65 10.29 7.05
C TYR A 196 7.56 10.76 5.92
N GLN A 197 8.54 11.64 6.25
CA GLN A 197 9.30 12.38 5.23
C GLN A 197 10.79 12.13 5.25
N GLY A 198 11.35 11.60 6.34
CA GLY A 198 12.80 11.46 6.49
C GLY A 198 13.48 12.84 6.58
N VAL A 199 13.23 13.55 7.68
CA VAL A 199 13.85 14.86 7.99
C VAL A 199 15.04 14.64 8.90
N PHE A 200 16.20 15.16 8.49
CA PHE A 200 17.48 14.97 9.18
C PHE A 200 18.28 16.25 9.20
N ASN A 201 19.17 16.39 10.19
CA ASN A 201 20.02 17.55 10.33
C ASN A 201 20.86 17.80 9.07
N TRP A 202 21.04 19.05 8.68
CA TRP A 202 21.74 19.45 7.46
C TRP A 202 23.15 18.85 7.29
N PRO A 203 23.99 18.59 8.33
CA PRO A 203 25.30 17.98 8.17
C PRO A 203 25.27 16.60 7.50
N PHE A 204 24.13 15.89 7.54
CA PHE A 204 23.96 14.61 6.83
C PHE A 204 24.20 14.71 5.32
N MET A 205 24.01 15.90 4.73
CA MET A 205 24.27 16.13 3.30
C MET A 205 25.73 15.83 2.94
N ASP A 206 26.66 16.40 3.69
CA ASP A 206 28.10 16.23 3.42
C ASP A 206 28.62 14.94 4.10
N GLU A 207 28.33 14.75 5.38
CA GLU A 207 28.90 13.67 6.20
C GLU A 207 28.47 12.26 5.77
N LEU A 208 27.30 12.12 5.17
CA LEU A 208 26.78 10.81 4.71
C LEU A 208 26.62 10.74 3.20
N LEU A 209 26.02 11.76 2.60
CA LEU A 209 25.62 11.71 1.21
C LEU A 209 26.67 12.25 0.26
N SER A 210 27.69 12.98 0.78
CA SER A 210 28.72 13.69 -0.02
C SER A 210 28.08 14.63 -1.03
N ILE A 211 27.04 15.37 -0.61
CA ILE A 211 26.33 16.37 -1.39
C ILE A 211 26.80 17.74 -0.94
N GLY A 212 27.25 18.58 -1.88
CA GLY A 212 27.75 19.90 -1.60
C GLY A 212 26.68 20.91 -1.17
N PRO A 213 27.10 22.04 -0.55
CA PRO A 213 26.18 23.06 -0.04
C PRO A 213 25.33 23.75 -1.12
N GLU A 214 25.68 23.64 -2.38
CA GLU A 214 24.89 24.14 -3.51
C GLU A 214 23.51 23.50 -3.62
N HIS A 215 23.32 22.34 -3.01
CA HIS A 215 22.04 21.64 -2.93
C HIS A 215 21.25 21.92 -1.64
N PHE A 216 21.81 22.72 -0.72
CA PHE A 216 21.10 23.17 0.49
C PHE A 216 20.34 24.46 0.20
N THR A 217 19.32 24.36 -0.63
CA THR A 217 18.48 25.49 -1.03
C THR A 217 17.00 25.13 -0.89
N GLY A 218 16.15 26.15 -0.77
CA GLY A 218 14.69 25.97 -0.70
C GLY A 218 14.09 25.28 -1.93
N GLU A 219 14.78 25.29 -3.07
CA GLU A 219 14.42 24.61 -4.30
C GLU A 219 14.97 23.19 -4.41
N SER A 220 15.74 22.72 -3.40
CA SER A 220 16.38 21.40 -3.39
C SER A 220 16.11 20.66 -2.09
N LEU A 221 17.12 20.41 -1.25
CA LEU A 221 17.02 19.55 -0.07
C LEU A 221 16.67 20.30 1.21
N GLU A 222 16.94 21.62 1.29
CA GLU A 222 16.73 22.42 2.49
C GLU A 222 15.25 22.38 2.92
N TYR A 223 15.03 22.21 4.23
CA TYR A 223 13.72 22.13 4.83
C TYR A 223 13.76 22.64 6.27
N TYR A 224 13.42 23.93 6.45
CA TYR A 224 13.42 24.62 7.76
C TYR A 224 14.74 24.49 8.54
N GLY A 225 15.88 24.59 7.84
CA GLY A 225 17.22 24.46 8.42
C GLY A 225 17.77 23.03 8.46
N ASP A 226 16.97 22.06 8.15
CA ASP A 226 17.33 20.64 8.02
C ASP A 226 17.29 20.19 6.55
N ILE A 227 17.47 18.88 6.28
CA ILE A 227 17.24 18.28 4.96
C ILE A 227 16.05 17.33 5.02
N ASN A 228 15.32 17.24 3.90
CA ASN A 228 14.17 16.36 3.80
C ASN A 228 14.33 15.43 2.58
N PHE A 229 14.39 14.12 2.85
CA PHE A 229 14.61 13.09 1.83
C PHE A 229 13.44 13.02 0.84
N THR A 230 12.19 13.08 1.35
CA THR A 230 11.00 13.13 0.50
C THR A 230 11.03 14.36 -0.39
N LYS A 231 11.38 15.54 0.13
CA LYS A 231 11.52 16.76 -0.68
C LYS A 231 12.54 16.56 -1.80
N GLY A 232 13.68 15.93 -1.51
CA GLY A 232 14.67 15.58 -2.52
C GLY A 232 14.07 14.74 -3.65
N ALA A 233 13.31 13.70 -3.32
CA ALA A 233 12.64 12.89 -4.35
C ALA A 233 11.57 13.69 -5.12
N LEU A 234 10.78 14.52 -4.44
CA LEU A 234 9.77 15.37 -5.09
C LEU A 234 10.39 16.35 -6.09
N VAL A 235 11.54 16.93 -5.77
CA VAL A 235 12.23 17.89 -6.64
C VAL A 235 12.86 17.20 -7.86
N TYR A 236 13.52 16.05 -7.65
CA TYR A 236 14.39 15.43 -8.66
C TYR A 236 13.75 14.29 -9.46
N SER A 237 12.54 13.82 -9.11
CA SER A 237 11.86 12.78 -9.88
C SER A 237 11.27 13.31 -11.20
N ASP A 238 11.17 12.45 -12.21
CA ASP A 238 10.49 12.79 -13.47
C ASP A 238 8.96 12.76 -13.30
N ALA A 239 8.45 11.88 -12.43
CA ALA A 239 7.04 11.82 -12.06
C ALA A 239 6.87 11.47 -10.57
N ILE A 240 5.78 11.95 -9.99
CA ILE A 240 5.36 11.69 -8.63
C ILE A 240 4.05 10.93 -8.69
N THR A 241 3.96 9.82 -7.97
CA THR A 241 2.69 9.11 -7.82
C THR A 241 2.26 9.09 -6.37
N THR A 242 0.97 8.98 -6.14
CA THR A 242 0.42 8.64 -4.84
C THR A 242 -0.76 7.69 -5.01
N VAL A 243 -1.24 7.14 -3.91
CA VAL A 243 -2.06 5.94 -3.89
C VAL A 243 -3.57 6.19 -4.00
N SER A 244 -3.98 7.41 -4.35
CA SER A 244 -5.36 7.72 -4.77
C SER A 244 -5.45 9.09 -5.48
N PRO A 245 -6.42 9.28 -6.41
CA PRO A 245 -6.66 10.58 -7.05
C PRO A 245 -7.05 11.69 -6.07
N THR A 246 -7.94 11.39 -5.12
CA THR A 246 -8.34 12.37 -4.09
C THR A 246 -7.13 12.76 -3.22
N TYR A 247 -6.32 11.81 -2.77
CA TYR A 247 -5.14 12.11 -1.97
C TYR A 247 -4.10 12.93 -2.75
N ALA A 248 -3.94 12.68 -4.07
CA ALA A 248 -3.10 13.52 -4.93
C ALA A 248 -3.51 15.00 -4.92
N GLY A 249 -4.81 15.29 -4.82
CA GLY A 249 -5.32 16.64 -4.64
C GLY A 249 -5.13 17.16 -3.21
N GLU A 250 -5.44 16.34 -2.21
CA GLU A 250 -5.38 16.70 -0.79
C GLU A 250 -3.96 17.13 -0.37
N ILE A 251 -2.91 16.37 -0.74
CA ILE A 251 -1.52 16.67 -0.35
C ILE A 251 -0.98 17.98 -0.95
N GLN A 252 -1.65 18.58 -1.91
CA GLN A 252 -1.33 19.89 -2.46
C GLN A 252 -1.96 21.04 -1.65
N SER A 253 -2.73 20.74 -0.60
CA SER A 253 -3.32 21.72 0.31
C SER A 253 -2.51 21.86 1.60
N PRO A 254 -2.53 23.03 2.28
CA PRO A 254 -1.84 23.20 3.56
C PRO A 254 -2.33 22.24 4.66
N GLU A 255 -3.59 21.78 4.59
CA GLU A 255 -4.20 20.89 5.58
C GLU A 255 -3.61 19.47 5.56
N TYR A 256 -3.26 18.96 4.36
CA TYR A 256 -2.79 17.57 4.17
C TYR A 256 -1.38 17.46 3.59
N GLY A 257 -0.78 18.58 3.21
CA GLY A 257 0.53 18.61 2.55
C GLY A 257 1.71 18.45 3.49
N GLU A 258 1.48 18.35 4.82
CA GLU A 258 2.51 18.11 5.83
C GLU A 258 3.72 19.05 5.62
N THR A 259 3.43 20.33 5.33
CA THR A 259 4.37 21.42 5.00
C THR A 259 5.14 21.28 3.68
N LEU A 260 4.87 20.26 2.88
CA LEU A 260 5.40 20.09 1.50
C LEU A 260 4.40 20.49 0.41
N ASP A 261 3.23 21.03 0.79
CA ASP A 261 2.18 21.47 -0.14
C ASP A 261 2.67 22.47 -1.20
N GLY A 262 3.61 23.35 -0.83
CA GLY A 262 4.23 24.30 -1.76
C GLY A 262 5.00 23.61 -2.88
N VAL A 263 5.84 22.63 -2.55
CA VAL A 263 6.60 21.83 -3.53
C VAL A 263 5.64 20.99 -4.38
N LEU A 264 4.63 20.38 -3.75
CA LEU A 264 3.64 19.56 -4.45
C LEU A 264 2.80 20.38 -5.43
N ARG A 265 2.37 21.60 -5.07
CA ARG A 265 1.69 22.52 -6.02
C ARG A 265 2.59 22.90 -7.18
N TRP A 266 3.87 23.20 -6.92
CA TRP A 266 4.84 23.48 -7.97
C TRP A 266 4.98 22.29 -8.94
N ARG A 267 4.97 21.05 -8.43
CA ARG A 267 5.06 19.82 -9.23
C ARG A 267 3.68 19.26 -9.65
N SER A 268 2.60 20.02 -9.54
CA SER A 268 1.21 19.55 -9.75
C SER A 268 0.96 18.82 -11.08
N ARG A 269 1.68 19.21 -12.14
CA ARG A 269 1.57 18.58 -13.47
C ARG A 269 2.20 17.20 -13.57
N ASP A 270 3.08 16.87 -12.63
CA ASP A 270 3.82 15.59 -12.59
C ASP A 270 3.28 14.64 -11.51
N ILE A 271 2.17 15.03 -10.85
CA ILE A 271 1.55 14.22 -9.78
C ILE A 271 0.40 13.39 -10.36
N TYR A 272 0.44 12.09 -10.10
CA TYR A 272 -0.55 11.12 -10.55
C TYR A 272 -1.12 10.33 -9.37
N GLY A 273 -2.43 10.36 -9.18
CA GLY A 273 -3.13 9.54 -8.19
C GLY A 273 -3.52 8.19 -8.80
N ILE A 274 -2.93 7.10 -8.34
CA ILE A 274 -3.21 5.75 -8.83
C ILE A 274 -3.68 4.89 -7.66
N MET A 275 -4.95 4.48 -7.66
CA MET A 275 -5.52 3.62 -6.61
C MET A 275 -4.78 2.30 -6.52
N ASN A 276 -4.49 1.86 -5.31
CA ASN A 276 -4.03 0.50 -5.06
C ASN A 276 -5.15 -0.51 -5.31
N GLY A 277 -4.77 -1.71 -5.72
CA GLY A 277 -5.65 -2.87 -5.72
C GLY A 277 -5.52 -3.70 -4.44
N ILE A 278 -6.31 -4.78 -4.39
CA ILE A 278 -6.13 -5.87 -3.43
C ILE A 278 -5.95 -7.18 -4.19
N ASP A 279 -5.33 -8.17 -3.54
CA ASP A 279 -5.28 -9.53 -4.07
C ASP A 279 -6.61 -10.23 -3.76
N GLU A 280 -7.51 -10.23 -4.73
CA GLU A 280 -8.84 -10.83 -4.58
C GLU A 280 -8.79 -12.37 -4.43
N SER A 281 -7.68 -13.01 -4.75
CA SER A 281 -7.49 -14.44 -4.49
C SER A 281 -7.13 -14.74 -3.04
N LEU A 282 -6.45 -13.79 -2.39
CA LEU A 282 -6.12 -13.86 -0.97
C LEU A 282 -7.33 -13.50 -0.09
N PHE A 283 -8.11 -12.49 -0.53
CA PHE A 283 -9.29 -11.99 0.18
C PHE A 283 -10.57 -12.48 -0.50
N ASP A 284 -10.79 -13.80 -0.48
CA ASP A 284 -11.98 -14.43 -1.06
C ASP A 284 -12.75 -15.24 0.01
N PRO A 285 -13.96 -14.80 0.41
CA PRO A 285 -14.75 -15.50 1.40
C PRO A 285 -15.13 -16.93 0.99
N ALA A 286 -15.07 -17.26 -0.31
CA ALA A 286 -15.36 -18.62 -0.78
C ALA A 286 -14.23 -19.61 -0.47
N THR A 287 -12.99 -19.14 -0.32
CA THR A 287 -11.79 -19.99 -0.19
C THR A 287 -10.93 -19.68 1.03
N ASP A 288 -11.19 -18.59 1.74
CA ASP A 288 -10.43 -18.15 2.91
C ASP A 288 -10.56 -19.18 4.04
N LYS A 289 -9.43 -19.74 4.46
CA LYS A 289 -9.34 -20.74 5.55
C LYS A 289 -9.34 -20.11 6.95
N ALA A 290 -9.18 -18.80 7.05
CA ALA A 290 -9.12 -18.08 8.32
C ALA A 290 -10.51 -17.79 8.90
N ILE A 291 -11.55 -17.76 8.06
CA ILE A 291 -12.93 -17.45 8.48
C ILE A 291 -13.67 -18.69 8.97
N TYR A 292 -14.70 -18.50 9.77
CA TYR A 292 -15.43 -19.59 10.42
C TYR A 292 -16.26 -20.47 9.46
N ALA A 293 -16.76 -19.88 8.38
CA ALA A 293 -17.49 -20.59 7.33
C ALA A 293 -17.33 -19.85 6.01
N ASN A 294 -17.07 -20.58 4.95
CA ASN A 294 -16.97 -19.99 3.63
C ASN A 294 -18.36 -19.64 3.06
N TYR A 295 -18.40 -18.61 2.21
CA TYR A 295 -19.61 -18.13 1.54
C TYR A 295 -19.27 -17.40 0.25
N SER A 296 -20.30 -17.20 -0.59
CA SER A 296 -20.19 -16.48 -1.85
C SER A 296 -21.47 -15.69 -2.13
N LEU A 297 -21.50 -14.91 -3.21
CA LEU A 297 -22.71 -14.21 -3.68
C LEU A 297 -23.89 -15.14 -3.91
N GLY A 298 -23.64 -16.39 -4.29
CA GLY A 298 -24.70 -17.40 -4.54
C GLY A 298 -25.21 -18.05 -3.25
N ASP A 299 -24.41 -18.09 -2.20
CA ASP A 299 -24.78 -18.64 -0.88
C ASP A 299 -24.15 -17.85 0.25
N MET A 300 -24.95 -16.99 0.86
CA MET A 300 -24.56 -16.12 1.98
C MET A 300 -24.75 -16.77 3.37
N SER A 301 -25.12 -18.05 3.44
CA SER A 301 -25.38 -18.74 4.72
C SER A 301 -24.14 -18.78 5.62
N GLY A 302 -22.95 -18.89 5.02
CA GLY A 302 -21.67 -18.83 5.74
C GLY A 302 -21.42 -17.50 6.44
N LYS A 303 -21.86 -16.36 5.84
CA LYS A 303 -21.69 -15.03 6.48
C LYS A 303 -22.47 -14.94 7.79
N ALA A 304 -23.69 -15.47 7.84
CA ALA A 304 -24.46 -15.53 9.08
C ALA A 304 -23.75 -16.35 10.16
N LYS A 305 -23.15 -17.50 9.78
CA LYS A 305 -22.34 -18.32 10.71
C LYS A 305 -21.09 -17.56 11.18
N CYS A 306 -20.40 -16.84 10.29
CA CYS A 306 -19.27 -15.99 10.66
C CYS A 306 -19.66 -14.93 11.68
N LYS A 307 -20.84 -14.31 11.53
CA LYS A 307 -21.35 -13.30 12.49
C LYS A 307 -21.57 -13.90 13.87
N GLU A 308 -22.25 -15.05 13.97
CA GLU A 308 -22.50 -15.71 15.25
C GLU A 308 -21.20 -16.19 15.92
N SER A 309 -20.26 -16.70 15.12
CA SER A 309 -18.95 -17.10 15.64
C SER A 309 -18.13 -15.93 16.12
N LEU A 310 -18.18 -14.78 15.41
CA LEU A 310 -17.52 -13.53 15.82
C LEU A 310 -18.07 -13.03 17.16
N ARG A 311 -19.41 -13.06 17.35
CA ARG A 311 -20.03 -12.74 18.65
C ARG A 311 -19.46 -13.61 19.76
N THR A 312 -19.36 -14.91 19.54
CA THR A 312 -18.82 -15.84 20.51
C THR A 312 -17.35 -15.58 20.84
N GLU A 313 -16.51 -15.34 19.84
CA GLU A 313 -15.07 -15.06 20.02
C GLU A 313 -14.82 -13.72 20.74
N PHE A 314 -15.69 -12.72 20.48
CA PHE A 314 -15.59 -11.40 21.09
C PHE A 314 -16.45 -11.25 22.36
N TRP A 315 -17.18 -12.30 22.78
CA TRP A 315 -18.10 -12.29 23.94
C TRP A 315 -19.16 -11.18 23.82
N LEU A 316 -19.66 -10.97 22.61
CA LEU A 316 -20.76 -10.05 22.36
C LEU A 316 -22.12 -10.73 22.62
N ASP A 317 -23.13 -9.94 22.98
CA ASP A 317 -24.47 -10.42 23.23
C ASP A 317 -25.07 -11.10 21.98
N LYS A 318 -25.77 -12.20 22.17
CA LYS A 318 -26.47 -12.93 21.11
C LYS A 318 -27.83 -12.33 20.84
N ASP A 319 -27.87 -11.21 20.19
CA ASP A 319 -29.09 -10.51 19.82
C ASP A 319 -29.11 -10.17 18.31
N ALA A 320 -30.12 -9.41 17.86
CA ALA A 320 -30.28 -9.01 16.45
C ALA A 320 -29.45 -7.77 16.06
N SER A 321 -28.62 -7.26 16.96
CA SER A 321 -27.85 -6.01 16.73
C SER A 321 -26.87 -6.17 15.55
N PRO A 322 -26.67 -5.12 14.76
CA PRO A 322 -25.59 -5.12 13.78
C PRO A 322 -24.22 -5.03 14.48
N ILE A 323 -23.23 -5.71 13.90
CA ILE A 323 -21.84 -5.64 14.33
C ILE A 323 -21.09 -4.66 13.44
N ILE A 324 -20.45 -3.66 14.04
CA ILE A 324 -19.50 -2.77 13.39
C ILE A 324 -18.09 -3.28 13.70
N GLY A 325 -17.35 -3.69 12.66
CA GLY A 325 -15.95 -4.09 12.76
C GLY A 325 -15.02 -2.89 12.62
N MET A 326 -13.90 -2.92 13.33
CA MET A 326 -12.77 -2.00 13.15
C MET A 326 -11.46 -2.79 13.20
N VAL A 327 -10.64 -2.68 12.15
CA VAL A 327 -9.30 -3.27 12.10
C VAL A 327 -8.32 -2.16 11.71
N THR A 328 -7.52 -1.68 12.66
CA THR A 328 -6.71 -0.50 12.41
C THR A 328 -5.55 -0.36 13.40
N ARG A 329 -4.49 0.36 13.02
CA ARG A 329 -3.50 0.84 13.99
C ARG A 329 -4.13 1.93 14.88
N PHE A 330 -3.83 1.92 16.16
CA PHE A 330 -4.33 2.92 17.08
C PHE A 330 -3.46 4.17 17.02
N THR A 331 -3.84 5.10 16.17
CA THR A 331 -3.20 6.40 15.95
C THR A 331 -4.25 7.48 15.69
N ASP A 332 -3.89 8.75 15.90
CA ASP A 332 -4.76 9.90 15.61
C ASP A 332 -5.21 9.97 14.15
N GLN A 333 -4.39 9.45 13.22
CA GLN A 333 -4.74 9.36 11.81
C GLN A 333 -6.05 8.62 11.57
N LYS A 334 -6.36 7.62 12.39
CA LYS A 334 -7.48 6.70 12.19
C LYS A 334 -8.81 7.19 12.76
N GLY A 335 -8.85 8.41 13.32
CA GLY A 335 -10.07 9.04 13.79
C GLY A 335 -10.69 8.38 15.02
N LEU A 336 -9.85 7.74 15.84
CA LEU A 336 -10.32 7.08 17.07
C LEU A 336 -10.80 8.08 18.13
N ASP A 337 -10.37 9.32 18.05
CA ASP A 337 -10.91 10.44 18.83
C ASP A 337 -12.41 10.69 18.52
N LEU A 338 -12.84 10.54 17.26
CA LEU A 338 -14.27 10.62 16.91
C LEU A 338 -15.05 9.48 17.53
N VAL A 339 -14.47 8.27 17.56
CA VAL A 339 -15.08 7.11 18.22
C VAL A 339 -15.16 7.32 19.73
N GLU A 340 -14.13 7.90 20.34
CA GLU A 340 -14.10 8.25 21.78
C GLU A 340 -15.28 9.14 22.14
N TYR A 341 -15.50 10.23 21.39
CA TYR A 341 -16.63 11.13 21.61
C TYR A 341 -18.00 10.51 21.32
N ALA A 342 -18.05 9.55 20.38
CA ALA A 342 -19.30 8.95 19.92
C ALA A 342 -19.70 7.67 20.67
N ILE A 343 -18.85 7.11 21.53
CA ILE A 343 -19.00 5.73 22.02
C ILE A 343 -20.33 5.48 22.75
N SER A 344 -20.77 6.41 23.61
CA SER A 344 -22.06 6.33 24.31
C SER A 344 -23.23 6.35 23.33
N ALA A 345 -23.20 7.29 22.37
CA ALA A 345 -24.24 7.41 21.35
C ALA A 345 -24.30 6.19 20.42
N LEU A 346 -23.16 5.58 20.10
CA LEU A 346 -23.12 4.32 19.36
C LEU A 346 -23.83 3.19 20.12
N MET A 347 -23.61 3.09 21.43
CA MET A 347 -24.28 2.07 22.26
C MET A 347 -25.79 2.30 22.36
N GLU A 348 -26.23 3.55 22.47
CA GLU A 348 -27.66 3.92 22.46
C GLU A 348 -28.35 3.56 21.14
N LYS A 349 -27.62 3.54 20.01
CA LYS A 349 -28.15 3.10 18.70
C LYS A 349 -28.34 1.59 18.59
N GLY A 350 -27.90 0.81 19.59
CA GLY A 350 -28.09 -0.63 19.62
C GLY A 350 -27.14 -1.40 18.69
N VAL A 351 -25.93 -0.91 18.45
CA VAL A 351 -24.89 -1.60 17.69
C VAL A 351 -23.93 -2.36 18.62
N GLN A 352 -23.19 -3.29 18.05
CA GLN A 352 -22.07 -3.95 18.70
C GLN A 352 -20.77 -3.54 18.00
N LEU A 353 -19.65 -3.44 18.73
CA LEU A 353 -18.32 -3.11 18.20
C LEU A 353 -17.35 -4.28 18.43
N ALA A 354 -16.72 -4.73 17.32
CA ALA A 354 -15.60 -5.67 17.34
C ALA A 354 -14.34 -4.95 16.83
N VAL A 355 -13.38 -4.70 17.74
CA VAL A 355 -12.20 -3.89 17.45
C VAL A 355 -10.93 -4.73 17.50
N LEU A 356 -10.08 -4.63 16.47
CA LEU A 356 -8.73 -5.22 16.43
C LEU A 356 -7.72 -4.14 16.07
N GLY A 357 -6.70 -4.02 16.88
CA GLY A 357 -5.59 -3.10 16.62
C GLY A 357 -4.68 -2.92 17.80
N SER A 358 -3.61 -2.19 17.62
CA SER A 358 -2.68 -1.79 18.68
C SER A 358 -1.99 -0.49 18.29
N GLY A 359 -1.36 0.17 19.25
CA GLY A 359 -0.59 1.39 19.00
C GLY A 359 -0.55 2.33 20.19
N ASP A 360 -1.17 3.50 20.10
CA ASP A 360 -1.20 4.48 21.17
C ASP A 360 -1.95 3.97 22.39
N ALA A 361 -1.30 3.98 23.53
CA ALA A 361 -1.85 3.52 24.82
C ALA A 361 -3.16 4.24 25.20
N ARG A 362 -3.34 5.50 24.79
CA ARG A 362 -4.59 6.25 24.99
C ARG A 362 -5.77 5.50 24.42
N TYR A 363 -5.66 5.01 23.20
CA TYR A 363 -6.75 4.32 22.53
C TYR A 363 -6.91 2.86 23.02
N GLU A 364 -5.84 2.20 23.43
CA GLU A 364 -5.94 0.91 24.12
C GLU A 364 -6.69 1.06 25.44
N HIS A 365 -6.41 2.08 26.23
CA HIS A 365 -7.16 2.39 27.46
C HIS A 365 -8.61 2.75 27.17
N LEU A 366 -8.91 3.53 26.12
CA LEU A 366 -10.26 3.85 25.70
C LEU A 366 -11.08 2.59 25.45
N PHE A 367 -10.58 1.69 24.61
CA PHE A 367 -11.33 0.47 24.28
C PHE A 367 -11.39 -0.53 25.45
N SER A 368 -10.39 -0.56 26.32
CA SER A 368 -10.43 -1.36 27.55
C SER A 368 -11.52 -0.86 28.49
N TRP A 369 -11.58 0.46 28.73
CA TRP A 369 -12.65 1.08 29.51
C TRP A 369 -14.02 0.82 28.88
N ALA A 370 -14.15 1.01 27.57
CA ALA A 370 -15.42 0.80 26.86
C ALA A 370 -15.90 -0.64 26.91
N SER A 371 -14.99 -1.60 26.76
CA SER A 371 -15.30 -3.04 26.89
C SER A 371 -15.77 -3.40 28.30
N TRP A 372 -15.18 -2.77 29.32
CA TRP A 372 -15.64 -2.93 30.70
C TRP A 372 -17.00 -2.25 30.94
N ARG A 373 -17.17 -1.02 30.44
CA ARG A 373 -18.38 -0.21 30.69
C ARG A 373 -19.61 -0.74 29.93
N TYR A 374 -19.41 -1.30 28.75
CA TYR A 374 -20.43 -1.76 27.83
C TYR A 374 -20.22 -3.24 27.47
N GLY A 375 -19.96 -4.08 28.49
CA GLY A 375 -19.78 -5.51 28.29
C GLY A 375 -20.91 -6.14 27.47
N GLY A 376 -20.55 -7.07 26.57
CA GLY A 376 -21.47 -7.66 25.60
C GLY A 376 -21.79 -6.78 24.39
N ARG A 377 -21.40 -5.49 24.39
CA ARG A 377 -21.65 -4.55 23.27
C ARG A 377 -20.36 -4.13 22.58
N ILE A 378 -19.25 -4.01 23.30
CA ILE A 378 -17.94 -3.64 22.76
C ILE A 378 -16.92 -4.64 23.25
N ALA A 379 -16.07 -5.11 22.33
CA ALA A 379 -14.88 -5.86 22.67
C ALA A 379 -13.72 -5.50 21.77
N ALA A 380 -12.52 -5.43 22.34
CA ALA A 380 -11.29 -5.12 21.62
C ALA A 380 -10.22 -6.21 21.80
N ARG A 381 -9.36 -6.37 20.81
CA ARG A 381 -8.15 -7.19 20.83
C ARG A 381 -6.95 -6.33 20.45
N TYR A 382 -5.88 -6.38 21.26
CA TYR A 382 -4.69 -5.53 21.11
C TYR A 382 -3.55 -6.35 20.50
N SER A 383 -3.67 -6.64 19.21
CA SER A 383 -2.67 -7.42 18.49
C SER A 383 -2.67 -7.12 17.00
N HIS A 384 -1.61 -7.57 16.33
CA HIS A 384 -1.57 -7.71 14.88
C HIS A 384 -1.85 -9.17 14.53
N ASP A 385 -3.11 -9.47 14.20
CA ASP A 385 -3.59 -10.83 13.86
C ASP A 385 -4.35 -10.79 12.53
N PRO A 386 -3.70 -11.15 11.41
CA PRO A 386 -4.35 -11.15 10.09
C PRO A 386 -5.53 -12.14 10.00
N ALA A 387 -5.47 -13.29 10.69
CA ALA A 387 -6.56 -14.25 10.65
C ALA A 387 -7.79 -13.71 11.40
N LEU A 388 -7.59 -13.08 12.56
CA LEU A 388 -8.66 -12.42 13.29
C LEU A 388 -9.24 -11.23 12.49
N ALA A 389 -8.40 -10.49 11.76
CA ALA A 389 -8.88 -9.42 10.88
C ALA A 389 -9.85 -9.97 9.82
N ASN A 390 -9.50 -11.09 9.16
CA ASN A 390 -10.39 -11.71 8.18
C ASN A 390 -11.70 -12.19 8.82
N ARG A 391 -11.66 -12.71 10.06
CA ARG A 391 -12.86 -13.09 10.81
C ARG A 391 -13.75 -11.89 11.12
N ILE A 392 -13.16 -10.73 11.43
CA ILE A 392 -13.91 -9.47 11.65
C ILE A 392 -14.54 -9.01 10.33
N TYR A 393 -13.79 -8.99 9.20
CA TYR A 393 -14.38 -8.66 7.90
C TYR A 393 -15.54 -9.60 7.54
N ALA A 394 -15.38 -10.89 7.76
CA ALA A 394 -16.41 -11.87 7.42
C ALA A 394 -17.63 -11.83 8.35
N GLY A 395 -17.44 -11.55 9.65
CA GLY A 395 -18.49 -11.63 10.66
C GLY A 395 -19.20 -10.30 10.95
N SER A 396 -18.65 -9.17 10.54
CA SER A 396 -19.28 -7.87 10.75
C SER A 396 -20.33 -7.58 9.67
N ASP A 397 -21.29 -6.71 9.98
CA ASP A 397 -22.25 -6.16 9.02
C ASP A 397 -21.70 -4.89 8.40
N MET A 398 -21.09 -4.04 9.21
CA MET A 398 -20.54 -2.73 8.85
C MET A 398 -19.08 -2.67 9.25
N PHE A 399 -18.32 -1.80 8.57
CA PHE A 399 -16.89 -1.58 8.86
C PHE A 399 -16.59 -0.08 8.96
N LEU A 400 -16.17 0.37 10.14
CA LEU A 400 -15.99 1.80 10.42
C LEU A 400 -14.54 2.25 10.21
N MET A 401 -14.35 3.27 9.35
CA MET A 401 -13.06 3.94 9.09
C MET A 401 -13.24 5.46 9.13
N PRO A 402 -13.23 6.10 10.31
CA PRO A 402 -13.47 7.54 10.45
C PRO A 402 -12.17 8.34 10.29
N SER A 403 -11.26 7.92 9.44
CA SER A 403 -9.90 8.45 9.34
C SER A 403 -9.85 9.95 9.10
N ARG A 404 -8.93 10.64 9.79
CA ARG A 404 -8.63 12.06 9.58
C ARG A 404 -8.07 12.28 8.18
N PHE A 405 -7.19 11.40 7.73
CA PHE A 405 -6.73 11.24 6.36
C PHE A 405 -6.42 9.78 6.10
N GLU A 406 -6.64 9.33 4.87
CA GLU A 406 -6.39 7.95 4.45
C GLU A 406 -5.86 7.94 3.02
N PRO A 407 -4.54 7.84 2.81
CA PRO A 407 -3.97 7.91 1.46
C PRO A 407 -4.63 6.97 0.46
N CYS A 408 -4.80 5.71 0.82
CA CYS A 408 -5.54 4.73 0.04
C CYS A 408 -6.58 4.01 0.90
N GLY A 409 -6.15 3.37 1.99
CA GLY A 409 -6.94 2.38 2.71
C GLY A 409 -7.04 1.07 1.92
N LEU A 410 -6.84 -0.04 2.60
CA LEU A 410 -7.06 -1.38 2.03
C LEU A 410 -8.22 -2.08 2.75
N SER A 411 -8.43 -1.77 4.03
CA SER A 411 -9.44 -2.42 4.87
C SER A 411 -10.86 -2.26 4.34
N GLN A 412 -11.21 -1.12 3.76
CA GLN A 412 -12.53 -0.91 3.14
C GLN A 412 -12.70 -1.78 1.89
N LEU A 413 -11.63 -1.95 1.09
CA LEU A 413 -11.67 -2.79 -0.10
C LEU A 413 -11.83 -4.27 0.28
N ILE A 414 -11.11 -4.69 1.33
CA ILE A 414 -11.24 -6.03 1.88
C ILE A 414 -12.65 -6.22 2.46
N ALA A 415 -13.17 -5.28 3.25
CA ALA A 415 -14.52 -5.35 3.80
C ALA A 415 -15.58 -5.56 2.71
N LEU A 416 -15.49 -4.82 1.58
CA LEU A 416 -16.38 -5.00 0.42
C LEU A 416 -16.34 -6.44 -0.10
N ARG A 417 -15.16 -7.05 -0.24
CA ARG A 417 -15.02 -8.44 -0.70
C ARG A 417 -15.73 -9.44 0.21
N TYR A 418 -15.78 -9.18 1.52
CA TYR A 418 -16.49 -9.99 2.49
C TYR A 418 -17.96 -9.58 2.69
N GLY A 419 -18.50 -8.68 1.85
CA GLY A 419 -19.88 -8.20 1.94
C GLY A 419 -20.18 -7.41 3.22
N THR A 420 -19.17 -6.82 3.81
CA THR A 420 -19.26 -5.95 4.99
C THR A 420 -19.21 -4.51 4.52
N LEU A 421 -20.26 -3.72 4.85
CA LEU A 421 -20.44 -2.40 4.25
C LEU A 421 -19.63 -1.33 4.99
N PRO A 422 -18.72 -0.62 4.29
CA PRO A 422 -17.91 0.42 4.90
C PRO A 422 -18.74 1.64 5.31
N ILE A 423 -18.39 2.22 6.48
CA ILE A 423 -18.81 3.53 6.92
C ILE A 423 -17.52 4.36 7.00
N VAL A 424 -17.35 5.34 6.11
CA VAL A 424 -16.05 5.98 5.92
C VAL A 424 -16.16 7.50 5.85
N ARG A 425 -15.10 8.20 6.24
CA ARG A 425 -14.97 9.62 5.91
C ARG A 425 -14.54 9.80 4.45
N GLU A 426 -15.08 10.83 3.78
CA GLU A 426 -14.75 11.19 2.41
C GLU A 426 -13.35 11.86 2.34
N THR A 427 -12.29 11.07 2.43
CA THR A 427 -10.88 11.51 2.32
C THR A 427 -10.06 10.48 1.56
N GLY A 428 -9.10 10.92 0.78
CA GLY A 428 -8.17 10.08 0.03
C GLY A 428 -8.82 8.89 -0.67
N GLY A 429 -8.22 7.72 -0.54
CA GLY A 429 -8.72 6.50 -1.16
C GLY A 429 -10.06 6.00 -0.63
N LEU A 430 -10.50 6.42 0.55
CA LEU A 430 -11.85 6.10 1.04
C LEU A 430 -12.91 6.76 0.16
N LYS A 431 -12.71 8.04 -0.20
CA LYS A 431 -13.59 8.75 -1.12
C LYS A 431 -13.57 8.17 -2.52
N ASP A 432 -12.40 7.73 -3.00
CA ASP A 432 -12.25 7.21 -4.35
C ASP A 432 -12.81 5.78 -4.50
N SER A 433 -12.91 5.02 -3.41
CA SER A 433 -13.34 3.62 -3.43
C SER A 433 -14.77 3.40 -2.97
N ILE A 434 -15.33 4.24 -2.10
CA ILE A 434 -16.64 4.04 -1.51
C ILE A 434 -17.66 5.03 -2.09
N THR A 435 -18.41 4.58 -3.07
CA THR A 435 -19.59 5.32 -3.54
C THR A 435 -20.68 5.27 -2.49
N PRO A 436 -21.20 6.43 -2.03
CA PRO A 436 -22.22 6.47 -1.01
C PRO A 436 -23.54 5.82 -1.48
N TYR A 437 -24.20 5.13 -0.58
CA TYR A 437 -25.51 4.53 -0.84
C TYR A 437 -26.54 5.60 -1.20
N ASN A 438 -27.21 5.37 -2.32
CA ASN A 438 -28.35 6.17 -2.79
C ASN A 438 -29.65 5.40 -2.59
N LYS A 439 -30.48 5.83 -1.64
CA LYS A 439 -31.74 5.17 -1.30
C LYS A 439 -32.79 5.17 -2.42
N PHE A 440 -32.65 6.03 -3.43
CA PHE A 440 -33.60 6.14 -4.54
C PHE A 440 -33.24 5.20 -5.71
N THR A 441 -31.94 4.95 -5.93
CA THR A 441 -31.49 4.07 -7.01
C THR A 441 -31.08 2.67 -6.53
N GLY A 442 -30.84 2.50 -5.23
CA GLY A 442 -30.30 1.27 -4.64
C GLY A 442 -28.79 1.08 -4.89
N GLU A 443 -28.13 2.01 -5.57
CA GLU A 443 -26.71 1.99 -5.87
C GLU A 443 -25.88 2.42 -4.66
N GLY A 444 -24.61 2.02 -4.68
CA GLY A 444 -23.63 2.39 -3.67
C GLY A 444 -22.91 1.19 -3.09
N LEU A 445 -21.79 1.49 -2.41
CA LEU A 445 -20.89 0.50 -1.82
C LEU A 445 -20.78 0.63 -0.30
N GLY A 446 -21.36 1.69 0.28
CA GLY A 446 -21.26 1.95 1.72
C GLY A 446 -21.89 3.28 2.11
N PHE A 447 -21.48 3.79 3.26
CA PHE A 447 -22.02 5.01 3.85
C PHE A 447 -20.88 5.99 4.11
N THR A 448 -21.05 7.25 3.74
CA THR A 448 -19.96 8.23 3.82
C THR A 448 -20.36 9.44 4.66
N PHE A 449 -19.38 10.11 5.24
CA PHE A 449 -19.56 11.42 5.88
C PHE A 449 -18.37 12.33 5.52
N ARG A 450 -18.59 13.66 5.57
CA ARG A 450 -17.60 14.63 5.06
C ARG A 450 -16.79 15.30 6.16
N GLN A 451 -17.48 15.86 7.13
CA GLN A 451 -16.83 16.65 8.16
C GLN A 451 -16.12 15.74 9.17
N TYR A 452 -14.91 16.14 9.58
CA TYR A 452 -14.18 15.41 10.60
C TYR A 452 -14.75 15.75 11.99
N ASN A 453 -15.92 15.21 12.27
CA ASN A 453 -16.59 15.31 13.58
C ASN A 453 -17.46 14.07 13.84
N HIS A 454 -17.73 13.81 15.12
CA HIS A 454 -18.49 12.64 15.54
C HIS A 454 -19.99 12.71 15.17
N ILE A 455 -20.56 13.89 14.98
CA ILE A 455 -21.98 14.05 14.63
C ILE A 455 -22.22 13.57 13.19
N ASP A 456 -21.37 14.00 12.24
CA ASP A 456 -21.44 13.54 10.85
C ASP A 456 -21.19 12.04 10.73
N MET A 457 -20.22 11.52 11.52
CA MET A 457 -19.95 10.08 11.60
C MET A 457 -21.19 9.32 12.11
N LEU A 458 -21.80 9.77 13.19
CA LEU A 458 -23.03 9.16 13.73
C LEU A 458 -24.19 9.23 12.75
N GLY A 459 -24.32 10.31 11.98
CA GLY A 459 -25.29 10.41 10.90
C GLY A 459 -25.11 9.38 9.79
N ALA A 460 -23.85 9.03 9.46
CA ALA A 460 -23.57 7.93 8.52
C ALA A 460 -23.91 6.56 9.13
N VAL A 461 -23.64 6.35 10.42
CA VAL A 461 -24.04 5.15 11.16
C VAL A 461 -25.56 5.00 11.18
N ASP A 462 -26.31 6.10 11.39
CA ASP A 462 -27.79 6.06 11.38
C ASP A 462 -28.35 5.61 10.03
N ARG A 463 -27.80 6.15 8.93
CA ARG A 463 -28.20 5.71 7.57
C ARG A 463 -27.87 4.24 7.32
N ALA A 464 -26.75 3.75 7.85
CA ALA A 464 -26.38 2.34 7.75
C ALA A 464 -27.33 1.44 8.54
N ILE A 465 -27.70 1.84 9.75
CA ILE A 465 -28.67 1.10 10.58
C ILE A 465 -30.07 1.10 9.93
N GLU A 466 -30.51 2.23 9.36
CA GLU A 466 -31.76 2.33 8.63
C GLU A 466 -31.85 1.36 7.45
N ALA A 467 -30.77 1.29 6.66
CA ALA A 467 -30.65 0.33 5.56
C ALA A 467 -30.56 -1.12 6.05
N TYR A 468 -29.83 -1.37 7.14
CA TYR A 468 -29.69 -2.71 7.74
C TYR A 468 -31.02 -3.31 8.20
N ARG A 469 -31.94 -2.47 8.71
CA ARG A 469 -33.28 -2.87 9.14
C ARG A 469 -34.19 -3.28 7.97
N GLN A 470 -33.75 -3.12 6.73
CA GLN A 470 -34.47 -3.45 5.51
C GLN A 470 -33.73 -4.58 4.76
N PRO A 471 -34.11 -5.86 5.00
CA PRO A 471 -33.33 -7.01 4.55
C PRO A 471 -33.03 -7.05 3.03
N ASP A 472 -33.97 -6.63 2.20
CA ASP A 472 -33.80 -6.66 0.74
C ASP A 472 -32.81 -5.57 0.28
N ILE A 473 -32.86 -4.38 0.89
CA ILE A 473 -31.92 -3.29 0.64
C ILE A 473 -30.53 -3.74 1.08
N TRP A 474 -30.42 -4.30 2.29
CA TRP A 474 -29.12 -4.75 2.82
C TRP A 474 -28.49 -5.84 1.95
N LYS A 475 -29.26 -6.83 1.50
CA LYS A 475 -28.80 -7.86 0.55
C LYS A 475 -28.34 -7.26 -0.77
N GLY A 476 -29.07 -6.28 -1.30
CA GLY A 476 -28.70 -5.55 -2.53
C GLY A 476 -27.35 -4.85 -2.36
N LEU A 477 -27.13 -4.16 -1.23
CA LEU A 477 -25.87 -3.49 -0.93
C LEU A 477 -24.70 -4.47 -0.75
N MET A 478 -24.91 -5.59 -0.06
CA MET A 478 -23.89 -6.64 0.07
C MET A 478 -23.51 -7.20 -1.31
N LYS A 479 -24.49 -7.39 -2.19
CA LYS A 479 -24.23 -7.84 -3.58
C LYS A 479 -23.42 -6.81 -4.35
N ASN A 480 -23.77 -5.51 -4.26
CA ASN A 480 -22.99 -4.44 -4.89
C ASN A 480 -21.55 -4.44 -4.38
N ALA A 481 -21.36 -4.52 -3.05
CA ALA A 481 -20.05 -4.55 -2.42
C ALA A 481 -19.18 -5.72 -2.89
N MET A 482 -19.70 -6.95 -2.85
CA MET A 482 -18.95 -8.15 -3.26
C MET A 482 -18.70 -8.23 -4.77
N SER A 483 -19.48 -7.50 -5.59
CA SER A 483 -19.30 -7.42 -7.04
C SER A 483 -18.37 -6.27 -7.46
N ALA A 484 -17.96 -5.43 -6.55
CA ALA A 484 -17.00 -4.37 -6.84
C ALA A 484 -15.57 -4.94 -6.88
N HIS A 485 -14.86 -4.66 -7.98
CA HIS A 485 -13.51 -5.16 -8.21
C HIS A 485 -12.47 -4.05 -8.14
N PHE A 486 -11.55 -4.19 -7.18
CA PHE A 486 -10.40 -3.31 -6.99
C PHE A 486 -9.10 -4.10 -7.20
N THR A 487 -8.89 -4.53 -8.45
CA THR A 487 -7.76 -5.39 -8.81
C THR A 487 -6.49 -4.61 -9.10
N TRP A 488 -5.35 -5.23 -8.88
CA TRP A 488 -4.05 -4.69 -9.29
C TRP A 488 -3.89 -4.54 -10.80
N GLU A 489 -4.69 -5.26 -11.60
CA GLU A 489 -4.66 -5.18 -13.06
C GLU A 489 -4.91 -3.76 -13.58
N LYS A 490 -5.94 -3.08 -13.06
CA LYS A 490 -6.24 -1.69 -13.42
C LYS A 490 -5.16 -0.72 -12.96
N SER A 491 -4.62 -0.94 -11.78
CA SER A 491 -3.54 -0.11 -11.23
C SER A 491 -2.26 -0.27 -12.04
N ALA A 492 -1.86 -1.50 -12.35
CA ALA A 492 -0.68 -1.80 -13.16
C ALA A 492 -0.79 -1.18 -14.56
N GLY A 493 -1.97 -1.24 -15.22
CA GLY A 493 -2.19 -0.58 -16.51
C GLY A 493 -1.88 0.92 -16.47
N LYS A 494 -2.33 1.62 -15.41
CA LYS A 494 -2.03 3.05 -15.24
C LYS A 494 -0.53 3.34 -14.99
N TYR A 495 0.17 2.45 -14.29
CA TYR A 495 1.63 2.57 -14.13
C TYR A 495 2.35 2.35 -15.45
N ILE A 496 1.91 1.39 -16.28
CA ILE A 496 2.48 1.16 -17.62
C ILE A 496 2.28 2.41 -18.50
N GLU A 497 1.08 2.97 -18.55
CA GLU A 497 0.82 4.24 -19.26
C GLU A 497 1.73 5.38 -18.78
N LEU A 498 2.04 5.44 -17.49
CA LEU A 498 2.98 6.43 -16.95
C LEU A 498 4.40 6.16 -17.43
N TYR A 499 4.88 4.90 -17.38
CA TYR A 499 6.23 4.54 -17.84
C TYR A 499 6.41 4.81 -19.34
N GLU A 500 5.38 4.57 -20.15
CA GLU A 500 5.36 4.90 -21.58
C GLU A 500 5.59 6.41 -21.81
N ARG A 501 4.80 7.25 -21.15
CA ARG A 501 4.94 8.72 -21.24
C ARG A 501 6.33 9.22 -20.82
N LEU A 502 6.96 8.55 -19.84
CA LEU A 502 8.31 8.94 -19.40
C LEU A 502 9.38 8.51 -20.39
N SER A 503 9.19 7.41 -21.08
CA SER A 503 10.14 6.90 -22.07
C SER A 503 10.12 7.67 -23.39
N GLU A 504 9.02 8.37 -23.70
CA GLU A 504 8.89 9.25 -24.86
C GLU A 504 9.54 10.64 -24.66
N ARG A 505 9.85 11.03 -23.42
CA ARG A 505 10.53 12.29 -23.06
C ARG A 505 12.05 12.10 -23.04
#